data_9e83c4ee030ebcb5de669cef02fcc39a
#
_entry.id   9e83c4ee030ebcb5de669cef02fcc39a
#
_cell.length_a   1.000
_cell.length_b   1.000
_cell.length_c   1.000
_cell.angle_alpha   90.00
_cell.angle_beta   90.00
_cell.angle_gamma   90.00
#
_symmetry.space_group_name_H-M   'P 1'
#
loop_
_entity.id
_entity.type
_entity.pdbx_description
1 polymer ?
#
loop_
_entity_poly.entity_id
_entity_poly.type
_entity_poly.pdbx_seq_one_letter_code
_entity_poly.pdbx_strand_id
1 'polypeptide(L)'
;VLPLYIVEPEFWLQQDASGRQWDFCREALLDLRQAMAALGQPLVIRCGDAVAVLERARRQLGVTGLWSHEETGNDWTYARDRRVAAWARQQSIPWREIPQFGVIRPLRSRRGWAQRWEARMAESITPAPSRLVPLQGLPAGEPPTSAELGLDPDPCPHRQQGGRQAGLNELEHFLGQRVEHYCRSISSPNKAFTGCSRLSAYLAWGCLSMRE
;
A
#
# COMPACT_ATOMS: atom_id res chain seq x y z
N VAL A 1 11.02 14.06 -7.18
CA VAL A 1 10.47 13.16 -6.14
C VAL A 1 10.95 11.75 -6.44
N LEU A 2 11.42 11.02 -5.42
CA LEU A 2 11.78 9.61 -5.50
C LEU A 2 10.61 8.77 -5.01
N PRO A 3 9.92 8.01 -5.89
CA PRO A 3 9.00 6.99 -5.44
C PRO A 3 9.78 5.82 -4.85
N LEU A 4 9.57 5.53 -3.58
CA LEU A 4 10.32 4.53 -2.83
C LEU A 4 9.35 3.58 -2.11
N TYR A 5 9.59 2.28 -2.24
CA TYR A 5 8.99 1.26 -1.39
C TYR A 5 10.07 0.52 -0.61
N ILE A 6 9.86 0.36 0.69
CA ILE A 6 10.80 -0.34 1.56
C ILE A 6 10.18 -1.68 1.95
N VAL A 7 10.82 -2.75 1.53
CA VAL A 7 10.47 -4.11 1.96
C VAL A 7 11.17 -4.36 3.28
N GLU A 8 10.41 -4.49 4.34
CA GLU A 8 10.92 -4.77 5.69
C GLU A 8 10.73 -6.26 6.00
N PRO A 9 11.80 -7.09 5.97
CA PRO A 9 11.67 -8.54 6.21
C PRO A 9 11.03 -8.87 7.55
N GLU A 10 11.34 -8.11 8.60
CA GLU A 10 10.76 -8.32 9.94
C GLU A 10 9.24 -8.15 9.97
N PHE A 11 8.68 -7.26 9.14
CA PHE A 11 7.23 -7.11 9.00
C PHE A 11 6.62 -8.38 8.40
N TRP A 12 7.23 -8.90 7.33
CA TRP A 12 6.71 -10.08 6.63
C TRP A 12 6.83 -11.37 7.43
N LEU A 13 7.70 -11.40 8.45
CA LEU A 13 7.85 -12.51 9.40
C LEU A 13 6.90 -12.41 10.60
N GLN A 14 6.04 -11.39 10.68
CA GLN A 14 5.02 -11.31 11.73
C GLN A 14 3.94 -12.38 11.54
N GLN A 15 3.30 -12.79 12.64
CA GLN A 15 2.29 -13.87 12.65
C GLN A 15 1.03 -13.56 11.81
N ASP A 16 0.74 -12.30 11.57
CA ASP A 16 -0.39 -11.82 10.79
C ASP A 16 -0.03 -11.54 9.31
N ALA A 17 1.20 -11.84 8.89
CA ALA A 17 1.67 -11.82 7.52
C ALA A 17 1.84 -13.24 6.95
N SER A 18 1.80 -13.36 5.63
CA SER A 18 1.96 -14.65 4.96
C SER A 18 2.56 -14.52 3.56
N GLY A 19 3.09 -15.63 3.02
CA GLY A 19 3.66 -15.69 1.68
C GLY A 19 2.68 -15.23 0.60
N ARG A 20 1.42 -15.65 0.65
CA ARG A 20 0.38 -15.24 -0.32
C ARG A 20 0.06 -13.75 -0.29
N GLN A 21 0.15 -13.11 0.89
CA GLN A 21 -0.03 -11.66 1.01
C GLN A 21 1.16 -10.92 0.42
N TRP A 22 2.38 -11.43 0.67
CA TRP A 22 3.58 -10.89 0.05
C TRP A 22 3.54 -11.03 -1.48
N ASP A 23 3.17 -12.19 -2.01
CA ASP A 23 3.07 -12.40 -3.45
C ASP A 23 2.10 -11.43 -4.11
N PHE A 24 0.94 -11.17 -3.48
CA PHE A 24 0.00 -10.15 -3.95
C PHE A 24 0.64 -8.75 -3.93
N CYS A 25 1.29 -8.38 -2.83
CA CYS A 25 1.98 -7.10 -2.71
C CYS A 25 3.10 -6.97 -3.76
N ARG A 26 3.90 -8.01 -3.96
CA ARG A 26 4.98 -8.05 -4.94
C ARG A 26 4.48 -7.83 -6.37
N GLU A 27 3.38 -8.47 -6.74
CA GLU A 27 2.72 -8.26 -8.03
C GLU A 27 2.24 -6.81 -8.19
N ALA A 28 1.62 -6.25 -7.17
CA ALA A 28 1.18 -4.86 -7.16
C ALA A 28 2.35 -3.86 -7.28
N LEU A 29 3.48 -4.15 -6.64
CA LEU A 29 4.70 -3.33 -6.74
C LEU A 29 5.31 -3.38 -8.14
N LEU A 30 5.29 -4.53 -8.80
CA LEU A 30 5.79 -4.67 -10.18
C LEU A 30 4.90 -3.92 -11.17
N ASP A 31 3.59 -4.01 -11.03
CA ASP A 31 2.61 -3.24 -11.82
C ASP A 31 2.81 -1.72 -11.63
N LEU A 32 2.89 -1.26 -10.39
CA LEU A 32 3.15 0.14 -10.06
C LEU A 32 4.49 0.63 -10.62
N ARG A 33 5.55 -0.19 -10.53
CA ARG A 33 6.86 0.14 -11.09
C ARG A 33 6.78 0.38 -12.60
N GLN A 34 6.07 -0.48 -13.32
CA GLN A 34 5.90 -0.34 -14.76
C GLN A 34 5.14 0.95 -15.10
N ALA A 35 4.06 1.25 -14.40
CA ALA A 35 3.30 2.47 -14.57
C ALA A 35 4.14 3.72 -14.29
N MET A 36 4.93 3.73 -13.22
CA MET A 36 5.82 4.85 -12.89
C MET A 36 7.00 4.98 -13.87
N ALA A 37 7.53 3.89 -14.37
CA ALA A 37 8.58 3.91 -15.40
C ALA A 37 8.09 4.59 -16.68
N ALA A 38 6.84 4.35 -17.08
CA ALA A 38 6.21 5.04 -18.22
C ALA A 38 6.10 6.56 -18.02
N LEU A 39 6.05 7.04 -16.77
CA LEU A 39 6.09 8.46 -16.43
C LEU A 39 7.50 9.04 -16.35
N GLY A 40 8.54 8.21 -16.46
CA GLY A 40 9.94 8.62 -16.49
C GLY A 40 10.80 8.22 -15.29
N GLN A 41 10.20 7.82 -14.16
CA GLN A 41 10.93 7.36 -12.97
C GLN A 41 10.29 6.10 -12.41
N PRO A 42 10.94 4.94 -12.50
CA PRO A 42 10.42 3.70 -11.92
C PRO A 42 10.34 3.79 -10.39
N LEU A 43 9.43 3.01 -9.79
CA LEU A 43 9.41 2.78 -8.37
C LEU A 43 10.73 2.15 -7.93
N VAL A 44 11.39 2.77 -6.97
CA VAL A 44 12.62 2.26 -6.36
C VAL A 44 12.25 1.37 -5.19
N ILE A 45 12.79 0.15 -5.18
CA ILE A 45 12.56 -0.83 -4.11
C ILE A 45 13.86 -1.05 -3.34
N ARG A 46 13.75 -1.01 -2.02
CA ARG A 46 14.86 -1.31 -1.11
C ARG A 46 14.40 -2.30 -0.05
N CYS A 47 15.27 -3.22 0.31
CA CYS A 47 15.00 -4.20 1.37
C CYS A 47 15.81 -3.84 2.62
N GLY A 48 15.17 -3.88 3.80
CA GLY A 48 15.80 -3.63 5.09
C GLY A 48 14.96 -2.77 6.03
N ASP A 49 15.55 -2.41 7.18
CA ASP A 49 14.93 -1.52 8.16
C ASP A 49 14.64 -0.13 7.56
N ALA A 50 13.44 0.38 7.79
CA ALA A 50 12.98 1.63 7.19
C ALA A 50 13.90 2.82 7.54
N VAL A 51 14.32 2.96 8.80
CA VAL A 51 15.19 4.07 9.22
C VAL A 51 16.56 3.96 8.54
N ALA A 52 17.13 2.76 8.48
CA ALA A 52 18.42 2.52 7.83
C ALA A 52 18.37 2.83 6.32
N VAL A 53 17.28 2.44 5.64
CA VAL A 53 17.09 2.73 4.21
C VAL A 53 16.92 4.23 3.97
N LEU A 54 16.10 4.91 4.77
CA LEU A 54 15.88 6.36 4.66
C LEU A 54 17.14 7.15 4.97
N GLU A 55 17.93 6.75 5.97
CA GLU A 55 19.21 7.41 6.28
C GLU A 55 20.21 7.23 5.13
N ARG A 56 20.27 6.07 4.51
CA ARG A 56 21.10 5.85 3.32
C ARG A 56 20.66 6.75 2.15
N ALA A 57 19.35 6.82 1.90
CA ALA A 57 18.80 7.70 0.87
C ALA A 57 19.11 9.18 1.16
N ARG A 58 18.98 9.61 2.42
CA ARG A 58 19.35 10.97 2.83
C ARG A 58 20.81 11.31 2.51
N ARG A 59 21.74 10.42 2.88
CA ARG A 59 23.17 10.63 2.65
C ARG A 59 23.55 10.61 1.17
N GLN A 60 22.92 9.73 0.40
CA GLN A 60 23.28 9.53 -1.01
C GLN A 60 22.59 10.51 -1.96
N LEU A 61 21.36 10.90 -1.65
CA LEU A 61 20.49 11.64 -2.56
C LEU A 61 20.11 13.03 -2.02
N GLY A 62 20.50 13.38 -0.80
CA GLY A 62 20.16 14.68 -0.22
C GLY A 62 18.66 14.84 0.02
N VAL A 63 17.97 13.82 0.57
CA VAL A 63 16.54 13.86 0.87
C VAL A 63 16.24 15.01 1.84
N THR A 64 15.31 15.89 1.45
CA THR A 64 14.91 17.09 2.21
C THR A 64 13.49 17.04 2.74
N GLY A 65 12.74 16.00 2.44
CA GLY A 65 11.36 15.82 2.92
C GLY A 65 10.84 14.42 2.64
N LEU A 66 9.86 13.99 3.44
CA LEU A 66 9.16 12.72 3.29
C LEU A 66 7.66 12.96 3.12
N TRP A 67 7.05 12.15 2.27
CA TRP A 67 5.61 12.02 2.14
C TRP A 67 5.23 10.55 2.18
N SER A 68 4.27 10.20 2.97
CA SER A 68 3.70 8.87 3.03
C SER A 68 2.21 8.92 3.31
N HIS A 69 1.53 7.80 3.19
CA HIS A 69 0.23 7.63 3.80
C HIS A 69 0.38 7.37 5.30
N GLU A 70 -0.67 7.75 6.07
CA GLU A 70 -0.80 7.34 7.47
C GLU A 70 -0.89 5.81 7.55
N GLU A 71 -0.10 5.22 8.43
CA GLU A 71 -0.16 3.79 8.68
C GLU A 71 -1.37 3.43 9.54
N THR A 72 -2.11 2.41 9.11
CA THR A 72 -3.30 1.91 9.80
C THR A 72 -3.23 0.41 10.13
N GLY A 73 -2.04 -0.17 10.04
CA GLY A 73 -1.76 -1.57 10.28
C GLY A 73 -1.72 -1.96 11.76
N ASN A 74 -0.78 -2.81 12.10
CA ASN A 74 -0.62 -3.41 13.43
C ASN A 74 0.39 -2.64 14.33
N ASP A 75 0.63 -3.14 15.52
CA ASP A 75 1.54 -2.53 16.49
C ASP A 75 2.98 -2.46 15.98
N TRP A 76 3.41 -3.43 15.17
CA TRP A 76 4.74 -3.44 14.58
C TRP A 76 4.93 -2.25 13.63
N THR A 77 3.99 -2.03 12.71
CA THR A 77 4.04 -0.91 11.75
C THR A 77 3.94 0.44 12.47
N TYR A 78 3.13 0.51 13.52
CA TYR A 78 3.04 1.71 14.35
C TYR A 78 4.35 2.00 15.10
N ALA A 79 5.01 0.99 15.65
CA ALA A 79 6.32 1.13 16.28
C ALA A 79 7.40 1.58 15.28
N ARG A 80 7.39 1.03 14.05
CA ARG A 80 8.24 1.45 12.94
C ARG A 80 8.06 2.93 12.62
N ASP A 81 6.82 3.41 12.48
CA ASP A 81 6.53 4.80 12.16
C ASP A 81 7.00 5.76 13.27
N ARG A 82 6.89 5.37 14.52
CA ARG A 82 7.48 6.14 15.64
C ARG A 82 9.00 6.27 15.51
N ARG A 83 9.71 5.22 15.08
CA ARG A 83 11.16 5.27 14.82
C ARG A 83 11.49 6.20 13.66
N VAL A 84 10.73 6.12 12.56
CA VAL A 84 10.88 7.02 11.40
C VAL A 84 10.62 8.46 11.81
N ALA A 85 9.57 8.74 12.60
CA ALA A 85 9.27 10.08 13.11
C ALA A 85 10.41 10.64 13.99
N ALA A 86 10.97 9.82 14.86
CA ALA A 86 12.12 10.22 15.69
C ALA A 86 13.35 10.56 14.83
N TRP A 87 13.67 9.70 13.86
CA TRP A 87 14.75 9.92 12.92
C TRP A 87 14.55 11.19 12.08
N ALA A 88 13.36 11.39 11.52
CA ALA A 88 13.06 12.57 10.70
C ALA A 88 13.24 13.86 11.50
N ARG A 89 12.80 13.89 12.76
CA ARG A 89 13.04 15.04 13.67
C ARG A 89 14.53 15.27 13.94
N GLN A 90 15.29 14.21 14.21
CA GLN A 90 16.74 14.32 14.44
C GLN A 90 17.48 14.87 13.23
N GLN A 91 17.05 14.51 12.03
CA GLN A 91 17.66 14.97 10.78
C GLN A 91 17.06 16.27 10.25
N SER A 92 16.10 16.87 10.96
CA SER A 92 15.38 18.09 10.53
C SER A 92 14.69 17.90 9.17
N ILE A 93 14.19 16.70 8.90
CA ILE A 93 13.46 16.37 7.67
C ILE A 93 11.96 16.47 7.97
N PRO A 94 11.24 17.38 7.30
CA PRO A 94 9.78 17.42 7.41
C PRO A 94 9.18 16.12 6.85
N TRP A 95 8.32 15.49 7.64
CA TRP A 95 7.56 14.32 7.24
C TRP A 95 6.07 14.64 7.25
N ARG A 96 5.43 14.50 6.09
CA ARG A 96 4.01 14.71 5.91
C ARG A 96 3.32 13.38 5.67
N GLU A 97 2.44 13.00 6.59
CA GLU A 97 1.56 11.86 6.46
C GLU A 97 0.21 12.31 5.90
N ILE A 98 -0.35 11.55 4.96
CA ILE A 98 -1.59 11.86 4.26
C ILE A 98 -2.57 10.73 4.56
N PRO A 99 -3.79 11.02 5.05
CA PRO A 99 -4.81 10.00 5.26
C PRO A 99 -5.10 9.23 3.97
N GLN A 100 -5.08 7.91 4.04
CA GLN A 100 -5.39 7.04 2.90
C GLN A 100 -6.89 6.71 2.85
N PHE A 101 -7.45 6.40 4.01
CA PHE A 101 -8.84 6.00 4.17
C PHE A 101 -9.60 6.97 5.09
N GLY A 102 -10.85 6.62 5.43
CA GLY A 102 -11.62 7.31 6.47
C GLY A 102 -11.27 6.92 7.91
N VAL A 103 -10.13 6.25 8.12
CA VAL A 103 -9.61 5.92 9.46
C VAL A 103 -9.02 7.19 10.08
N ILE A 104 -9.40 7.46 11.32
CA ILE A 104 -8.90 8.60 12.09
C ILE A 104 -8.12 8.07 13.29
N ARG A 105 -6.85 8.46 13.42
CA ARG A 105 -5.97 8.05 14.52
C ARG A 105 -5.48 9.25 15.33
N PRO A 106 -5.65 9.23 16.66
CA PRO A 106 -6.54 8.38 17.45
C PRO A 106 -7.99 8.86 17.41
N LEU A 107 -8.94 7.95 17.25
CA LEU A 107 -10.36 8.27 17.33
C LEU A 107 -10.82 8.22 18.79
N ARG A 108 -10.94 9.37 19.43
CA ARG A 108 -11.39 9.48 20.83
C ARG A 108 -12.90 9.25 21.02
N SER A 109 -13.70 9.47 19.98
CA SER A 109 -15.15 9.32 19.99
C SER A 109 -15.66 9.01 18.60
N ARG A 110 -16.64 8.13 18.49
CA ARG A 110 -17.35 7.86 17.22
C ARG A 110 -18.31 8.97 16.80
N ARG A 111 -18.60 9.94 17.70
CA ARG A 111 -19.50 11.04 17.37
C ARG A 111 -18.96 11.87 16.22
N GLY A 112 -19.77 12.04 15.17
CA GLY A 112 -19.39 12.79 13.97
C GLY A 112 -18.43 12.05 13.03
N TRP A 113 -18.16 10.74 13.27
CA TRP A 113 -17.27 9.99 12.38
C TRP A 113 -17.85 9.86 10.97
N ALA A 114 -19.13 9.58 10.83
CA ALA A 114 -19.79 9.46 9.53
C ALA A 114 -19.64 10.73 8.68
N GLN A 115 -19.88 11.90 9.27
CA GLN A 115 -19.69 13.18 8.57
C GLN A 115 -18.25 13.39 8.09
N ARG A 116 -17.26 13.02 8.91
CA ARG A 116 -15.84 13.12 8.53
C ARG A 116 -15.50 12.15 7.41
N TRP A 117 -16.05 10.93 7.48
CA TRP A 117 -15.88 9.92 6.44
C TRP A 117 -16.51 10.39 5.12
N GLU A 118 -17.74 10.88 5.15
CA GLU A 118 -18.43 11.43 3.97
C GLU A 118 -17.67 12.60 3.37
N ALA A 119 -17.22 13.55 4.19
CA ALA A 119 -16.41 14.68 3.74
C ALA A 119 -15.11 14.18 3.06
N ARG A 120 -14.43 13.20 3.63
CA ARG A 120 -13.23 12.61 3.05
C ARG A 120 -13.50 11.90 1.72
N MET A 121 -14.60 11.15 1.63
CA MET A 121 -14.98 10.44 0.40
C MET A 121 -15.44 11.40 -0.71
N ALA A 122 -15.95 12.57 -0.35
CA ALA A 122 -16.35 13.61 -1.31
C ALA A 122 -15.17 14.45 -1.84
N GLU A 123 -13.98 14.34 -1.27
CA GLU A 123 -12.79 15.03 -1.79
C GLU A 123 -12.43 14.55 -3.20
N SER A 124 -12.03 15.47 -4.05
CA SER A 124 -11.57 15.13 -5.40
C SER A 124 -10.36 14.20 -5.38
N ILE A 125 -10.32 13.27 -6.31
CA ILE A 125 -9.15 12.40 -6.52
C ILE A 125 -8.05 13.26 -7.13
N THR A 126 -6.86 13.23 -6.51
CA THR A 126 -5.70 13.92 -7.06
C THR A 126 -5.26 13.23 -8.36
N PRO A 127 -5.17 13.94 -9.48
CA PRO A 127 -4.74 13.32 -10.73
C PRO A 127 -3.30 12.83 -10.65
N ALA A 128 -3.03 11.74 -11.36
CA ALA A 128 -1.66 11.26 -11.50
C ALA A 128 -0.78 12.33 -12.21
N PRO A 129 0.51 12.44 -11.87
CA PRO A 129 1.41 13.33 -12.59
C PRO A 129 1.56 12.88 -14.04
N SER A 130 1.72 13.82 -14.96
CA SER A 130 1.96 13.52 -16.38
C SER A 130 3.41 13.08 -16.65
N ARG A 131 4.34 13.44 -15.76
CA ARG A 131 5.77 13.13 -15.90
C ARG A 131 6.46 13.12 -14.54
N LEU A 132 7.44 12.22 -14.41
CA LEU A 132 8.40 12.19 -13.31
C LEU A 132 9.80 12.50 -13.86
N VAL A 133 10.61 13.21 -13.06
CA VAL A 133 12.02 13.48 -13.41
C VAL A 133 12.86 12.30 -12.96
N PRO A 134 13.57 11.61 -13.88
CA PRO A 134 14.39 10.47 -13.52
C PRO A 134 15.59 10.86 -12.66
N LEU A 135 15.91 10.03 -11.68
CA LEU A 135 17.15 10.10 -10.93
C LEU A 135 18.20 9.22 -11.60
N GLN A 136 19.20 9.87 -12.22
CA GLN A 136 20.26 9.17 -12.95
C GLN A 136 21.13 8.32 -12.02
N GLY A 137 21.52 7.13 -12.50
CA GLY A 137 22.43 6.24 -11.77
C GLY A 137 21.85 5.55 -10.54
N LEU A 138 20.54 5.67 -10.28
CA LEU A 138 19.89 5.01 -9.15
C LEU A 138 19.20 3.70 -9.64
N PRO A 139 19.74 2.51 -9.28
CA PRO A 139 19.09 1.25 -9.61
C PRO A 139 17.69 1.16 -8.99
N ALA A 140 16.72 0.67 -9.74
CA ALA A 140 15.35 0.50 -9.23
C ALA A 140 15.29 -0.54 -8.10
N GLY A 141 16.16 -1.55 -8.12
CA GLY A 141 16.11 -2.69 -7.19
C GLY A 141 14.97 -3.66 -7.54
N GLU A 142 15.03 -4.89 -7.08
CA GLU A 142 13.98 -5.88 -7.30
C GLU A 142 13.24 -6.21 -6.00
N PRO A 143 11.91 -6.42 -6.06
CA PRO A 143 11.20 -6.94 -4.91
C PRO A 143 11.58 -8.41 -4.71
N PRO A 144 12.03 -8.82 -3.51
CA PRO A 144 12.45 -10.20 -3.26
C PRO A 144 11.28 -11.16 -3.47
N THR A 145 11.59 -12.41 -3.74
CA THR A 145 10.61 -13.51 -3.70
C THR A 145 10.24 -13.86 -2.27
N SER A 146 9.14 -14.61 -2.08
CA SER A 146 8.75 -15.10 -0.75
C SER A 146 9.87 -15.95 -0.13
N ALA A 147 10.56 -16.77 -0.93
CA ALA A 147 11.69 -17.58 -0.47
C ALA A 147 12.89 -16.73 -0.02
N GLU A 148 13.22 -15.65 -0.75
CA GLU A 148 14.29 -14.72 -0.37
C GLU A 148 13.97 -13.94 0.92
N LEU A 149 12.69 -13.76 1.26
CA LEU A 149 12.24 -13.21 2.55
C LEU A 149 12.20 -14.25 3.67
N GLY A 150 12.46 -15.52 3.37
CA GLY A 150 12.37 -16.60 4.36
C GLY A 150 10.94 -16.96 4.74
N LEU A 151 9.96 -16.66 3.88
CA LEU A 151 8.56 -16.99 4.11
C LEU A 151 8.29 -18.45 3.73
N ASP A 152 7.51 -19.14 4.55
CA ASP A 152 7.06 -20.49 4.26
C ASP A 152 6.22 -20.52 2.97
N PRO A 153 6.29 -21.61 2.19
CA PRO A 153 5.42 -21.83 1.05
C PRO A 153 3.95 -21.74 1.45
N ASP A 154 3.21 -20.85 0.82
CA ASP A 154 1.79 -20.61 1.11
C ASP A 154 0.96 -20.71 -0.18
N PRO A 155 0.84 -21.92 -0.77
CA PRO A 155 0.17 -22.11 -2.04
C PRO A 155 -1.33 -21.81 -1.93
N CYS A 156 -1.78 -20.83 -2.72
CA CYS A 156 -3.19 -20.47 -2.82
C CYS A 156 -3.56 -20.30 -4.30
N PRO A 157 -3.91 -21.38 -5.03
CA PRO A 157 -4.09 -21.36 -6.47
C PRO A 157 -5.24 -20.45 -6.93
N HIS A 158 -6.16 -20.10 -6.04
CA HIS A 158 -7.30 -19.21 -6.32
C HIS A 158 -7.14 -17.82 -5.66
N ARG A 159 -5.94 -17.46 -5.20
CA ARG A 159 -5.71 -16.11 -4.71
C ARG A 159 -5.85 -15.09 -5.85
N GLN A 160 -6.26 -13.90 -5.49
CA GLN A 160 -6.34 -12.80 -6.43
C GLN A 160 -4.92 -12.37 -6.84
N GLN A 161 -4.77 -11.97 -8.09
CA GLN A 161 -3.55 -11.35 -8.59
C GLN A 161 -3.47 -9.91 -8.08
N GLY A 162 -2.28 -9.46 -7.68
CA GLY A 162 -2.03 -8.09 -7.27
C GLY A 162 -1.94 -7.14 -8.48
N GLY A 163 -2.14 -5.85 -8.21
CA GLY A 163 -2.01 -4.80 -9.21
C GLY A 163 -3.31 -4.06 -9.52
N ARG A 164 -3.16 -2.88 -10.10
CA ARG A 164 -4.28 -1.98 -10.37
C ARG A 164 -5.23 -2.52 -11.43
N GLN A 165 -4.69 -3.04 -12.53
CA GLN A 165 -5.54 -3.57 -13.61
C GLN A 165 -6.37 -4.75 -13.13
N ALA A 166 -5.79 -5.65 -12.34
CA ALA A 166 -6.50 -6.77 -11.74
C ALA A 166 -7.61 -6.27 -10.79
N GLY A 167 -7.32 -5.22 -10.01
CA GLY A 167 -8.31 -4.58 -9.15
C GLY A 167 -9.47 -3.94 -9.91
N LEU A 168 -9.20 -3.24 -11.01
CA LEU A 168 -10.23 -2.65 -11.86
C LEU A 168 -11.11 -3.72 -12.52
N ASN A 169 -10.53 -4.79 -13.01
CA ASN A 169 -11.28 -5.92 -13.58
C ASN A 169 -12.20 -6.57 -12.53
N GLU A 170 -11.71 -6.73 -11.29
CA GLU A 170 -12.53 -7.26 -10.19
C GLU A 170 -13.67 -6.31 -9.81
N LEU A 171 -13.40 -4.99 -9.80
CA LEU A 171 -14.43 -3.97 -9.55
C LEU A 171 -15.51 -3.98 -10.62
N GLU A 172 -15.12 -3.99 -11.89
CA GLU A 172 -16.05 -4.04 -13.03
C GLU A 172 -16.91 -5.31 -12.99
N HIS A 173 -16.27 -6.46 -12.74
CA HIS A 173 -16.98 -7.73 -12.61
C HIS A 173 -17.95 -7.73 -11.41
N PHE A 174 -17.55 -7.12 -10.28
CA PHE A 174 -18.43 -6.98 -9.13
C PHE A 174 -19.64 -6.12 -9.44
N LEU A 175 -19.45 -4.93 -10.01
CA LEU A 175 -20.52 -3.99 -10.33
C LEU A 175 -21.47 -4.55 -11.42
N GLY A 176 -20.93 -5.28 -12.39
CA GLY A 176 -21.71 -5.83 -13.50
C GLY A 176 -22.51 -7.08 -13.17
N GLN A 177 -22.05 -7.91 -12.21
CA GLN A 177 -22.62 -9.25 -12.03
C GLN A 177 -23.01 -9.60 -10.60
N ARG A 178 -22.40 -8.98 -9.57
CA ARG A 178 -22.55 -9.45 -8.18
C ARG A 178 -23.16 -8.44 -7.21
N VAL A 179 -23.18 -7.16 -7.58
CA VAL A 179 -23.62 -6.08 -6.69
C VAL A 179 -25.05 -6.27 -6.18
N GLU A 180 -25.98 -6.76 -7.01
CA GLU A 180 -27.39 -7.00 -6.64
C GLU A 180 -27.54 -8.05 -5.53
N HIS A 181 -26.60 -9.00 -5.46
CA HIS A 181 -26.64 -10.10 -4.49
C HIS A 181 -25.70 -9.90 -3.30
N TYR A 182 -24.95 -8.82 -3.29
CA TYR A 182 -23.91 -8.53 -2.29
C TYR A 182 -24.43 -8.61 -0.86
N CYS A 183 -25.53 -7.88 -0.55
CA CYS A 183 -26.08 -7.83 0.81
C CYS A 183 -26.55 -9.20 1.33
N ARG A 184 -26.94 -10.11 0.43
CA ARG A 184 -27.38 -11.47 0.79
C ARG A 184 -26.23 -12.46 0.88
N SER A 185 -25.07 -12.10 0.35
CA SER A 185 -23.91 -12.99 0.22
C SER A 185 -22.81 -12.68 1.24
N ILE A 186 -22.71 -11.44 1.69
CA ILE A 186 -21.61 -10.96 2.53
C ILE A 186 -21.48 -11.69 3.87
N SER A 187 -22.58 -12.17 4.43
CA SER A 187 -22.59 -12.88 5.71
C SER A 187 -22.46 -14.41 5.58
N SER A 188 -22.35 -14.93 4.36
CA SER A 188 -22.27 -16.36 4.12
C SER A 188 -20.88 -16.77 3.61
N PRO A 189 -20.08 -17.52 4.39
CA PRO A 189 -18.76 -18.00 3.93
C PRO A 189 -18.86 -18.80 2.63
N ASN A 190 -19.93 -19.59 2.45
CA ASN A 190 -20.13 -20.41 1.27
C ASN A 190 -20.45 -19.60 0.00
N LYS A 191 -20.97 -18.38 0.15
CA LYS A 191 -21.33 -17.49 -0.95
C LYS A 191 -20.33 -16.36 -1.16
N ALA A 192 -19.41 -16.16 -0.24
CA ALA A 192 -18.49 -15.04 -0.26
C ALA A 192 -17.64 -15.02 -1.54
N PHE A 193 -17.21 -16.17 -2.02
CA PHE A 193 -16.39 -16.28 -3.23
C PHE A 193 -17.09 -15.79 -4.50
N THR A 194 -18.39 -16.02 -4.61
CA THR A 194 -19.19 -15.75 -5.80
C THR A 194 -20.08 -14.52 -5.68
N GLY A 195 -20.33 -14.04 -4.45
CA GLY A 195 -21.26 -12.94 -4.20
C GLY A 195 -20.67 -11.69 -3.52
N CYS A 196 -19.46 -11.77 -2.98
CA CYS A 196 -18.79 -10.59 -2.39
C CYS A 196 -17.96 -9.81 -3.42
N SER A 197 -17.61 -8.56 -3.06
CA SER A 197 -16.86 -7.69 -3.96
C SER A 197 -15.43 -8.18 -4.23
N ARG A 198 -14.82 -8.85 -3.25
CA ARG A 198 -13.42 -9.30 -3.30
C ARG A 198 -12.39 -8.16 -3.48
N LEU A 199 -12.77 -6.92 -3.12
CA LEU A 199 -11.94 -5.73 -3.33
C LEU A 199 -11.01 -5.42 -2.15
N SER A 200 -11.17 -6.10 -1.00
CA SER A 200 -10.44 -5.75 0.24
C SER A 200 -8.92 -5.77 0.09
N ALA A 201 -8.35 -6.74 -0.62
CA ALA A 201 -6.91 -6.78 -0.86
C ALA A 201 -6.43 -5.59 -1.71
N TYR A 202 -7.17 -5.24 -2.76
CA TYR A 202 -6.83 -4.10 -3.63
C TYR A 202 -6.93 -2.76 -2.92
N LEU A 203 -7.92 -2.61 -2.03
CA LEU A 203 -8.07 -1.41 -1.21
C LEU A 203 -6.99 -1.35 -0.13
N ALA A 204 -6.68 -2.47 0.53
CA ALA A 204 -5.66 -2.52 1.58
C ALA A 204 -4.26 -2.14 1.06
N TRP A 205 -3.91 -2.59 -0.14
CA TRP A 205 -2.62 -2.31 -0.77
C TRP A 205 -2.63 -1.08 -1.70
N GLY A 206 -3.72 -0.33 -1.73
CA GLY A 206 -3.81 0.90 -2.51
C GLY A 206 -3.80 0.71 -4.03
N CYS A 207 -4.10 -0.49 -4.53
CA CYS A 207 -4.31 -0.73 -5.96
C CYS A 207 -5.54 0.01 -6.47
N LEU A 208 -6.55 0.16 -5.61
CA LEU A 208 -7.76 0.95 -5.81
C LEU A 208 -7.95 1.93 -4.66
N SER A 209 -8.55 3.07 -4.94
CA SER A 209 -8.99 4.02 -3.92
C SER A 209 -10.45 3.80 -3.57
N MET A 210 -10.81 3.99 -2.30
CA MET A 210 -12.23 4.01 -1.87
C MET A 210 -13.02 5.17 -2.46
N ARG A 211 -12.35 6.15 -3.09
CA ARG A 211 -12.98 7.33 -3.73
C ARG A 211 -13.21 7.15 -5.22
N GLU A 212 -12.75 6.05 -5.80
CA GLU A 212 -13.06 5.65 -7.17
C GLU A 212 -14.43 4.97 -7.23
#